data_e35b64bfe954a2238fa85b719992ac84
#
_entry.id   e35b64bfe954a2238fa85b719992ac84
#
_cell.length_a   1.000
_cell.length_b   1.000
_cell.length_c   1.000
_cell.angle_alpha   90.00
_cell.angle_beta   90.00
_cell.angle_gamma   90.00
#
_symmetry.space_group_name_H-M   'P 1'
#
loop_
_entity.id
_entity.type
_entity.pdbx_description
1 polymer ?
#
loop_
_entity_poly.entity_id
_entity_poly.type
_entity_poly.pdbx_seq_one_letter_code
_entity_poly.pdbx_strand_id
1 'polypeptide(L)'
;MVAIKPVFALSLLAGLITPALSAAVKINALGDSITGSPGCWRALLYQKLVQAGVTDIDFVGTLPGQGCGIEYDGENDGHGGFLATGIVADNQLPGWLAISQPDVVMMQLATNDVWSNIATATILDAFSTLVDQMRDSKSTMHIVVAQITPMNPTGGCATCAAGITALNAAIPAWAAAKSTTQSPITVVDCYTGYDTATDTYDGVHPNDNGNVKLANAWFGPLQAAISAASSGSNTTIA
;
A
#
# COMPACT_ATOMS: atom_id res chain seq x y z
N MET A 1 15.64 80.98 7.59
CA MET A 1 14.65 79.87 7.56
C MET A 1 15.29 78.70 6.85
N VAL A 2 15.65 77.65 7.60
CA VAL A 2 16.25 76.45 7.04
C VAL A 2 15.15 75.39 6.96
N ALA A 3 14.85 74.91 5.78
CA ALA A 3 13.82 73.92 5.52
C ALA A 3 14.40 72.50 5.77
N ILE A 4 13.87 71.81 6.78
CA ILE A 4 14.17 70.41 7.07
C ILE A 4 13.24 69.54 6.20
N LYS A 5 13.85 68.69 5.32
CA LYS A 5 13.11 67.67 4.55
C LYS A 5 12.95 66.42 5.38
N PRO A 6 11.78 65.79 5.47
CA PRO A 6 11.61 64.52 6.16
C PRO A 6 12.21 63.38 5.34
N VAL A 7 13.02 62.53 5.95
CA VAL A 7 13.53 61.25 5.42
C VAL A 7 12.54 60.19 5.82
N PHE A 8 11.84 59.62 4.80
CA PHE A 8 11.00 58.44 4.98
C PHE A 8 11.89 57.20 5.00
N ALA A 9 11.97 56.53 6.16
CA ALA A 9 12.60 55.22 6.30
C ALA A 9 11.61 54.17 5.81
N LEU A 10 11.94 53.46 4.72
CA LEU A 10 11.19 52.36 4.19
C LEU A 10 11.64 51.10 4.94
N SER A 11 10.83 50.60 5.88
CA SER A 11 11.08 49.36 6.60
C SER A 11 10.72 48.18 5.68
N LEU A 12 11.71 47.46 5.15
CA LEU A 12 11.51 46.17 4.51
C LEU A 12 11.19 45.14 5.60
N LEU A 13 9.94 44.68 5.69
CA LEU A 13 9.57 43.46 6.39
C LEU A 13 10.01 42.28 5.54
N ALA A 14 11.15 41.66 5.85
CA ALA A 14 11.51 40.36 5.32
C ALA A 14 10.63 39.30 6.02
N GLY A 15 9.58 38.88 5.36
CA GLY A 15 8.77 37.73 5.82
C GLY A 15 9.63 36.48 5.84
N LEU A 16 9.86 35.91 7.02
CA LEU A 16 10.45 34.60 7.18
C LEU A 16 9.44 33.56 6.65
N ILE A 17 9.68 33.06 5.44
CA ILE A 17 8.97 31.90 4.92
C ILE A 17 9.52 30.69 5.68
N THR A 18 8.85 30.29 6.76
CA THR A 18 9.10 29.00 7.39
C THR A 18 8.58 27.92 6.41
N PRO A 19 9.42 26.97 5.97
CA PRO A 19 8.90 25.84 5.20
C PRO A 19 7.86 25.13 6.07
N ALA A 20 6.64 24.98 5.57
CA ALA A 20 5.66 24.11 6.20
C ALA A 20 6.25 22.69 6.19
N LEU A 21 6.45 22.09 7.38
CA LEU A 21 6.74 20.65 7.46
C LEU A 21 5.55 19.94 6.79
N SER A 22 5.82 19.24 5.69
CA SER A 22 4.83 18.33 5.12
C SER A 22 4.51 17.25 6.15
N ALA A 23 3.22 16.94 6.34
CA ALA A 23 2.86 15.78 7.16
C ALA A 23 3.38 14.50 6.50
N ALA A 24 3.80 13.53 7.29
CA ALA A 24 4.22 12.22 6.79
C ALA A 24 3.10 11.57 5.97
N VAL A 25 3.46 10.90 4.88
CA VAL A 25 2.52 10.13 4.06
C VAL A 25 2.13 8.86 4.79
N LYS A 26 0.85 8.70 5.09
CA LYS A 26 0.32 7.52 5.77
C LYS A 26 0.10 6.37 4.80
N ILE A 27 0.68 5.21 5.11
CA ILE A 27 0.68 4.03 4.25
C ILE A 27 0.04 2.86 5.01
N ASN A 28 -1.03 2.31 4.48
CA ASN A 28 -1.65 1.10 5.02
C ASN A 28 -1.28 -0.12 4.17
N ALA A 29 -0.75 -1.17 4.80
CA ALA A 29 -0.53 -2.46 4.18
C ALA A 29 -1.72 -3.38 4.48
N LEU A 30 -2.69 -3.39 3.56
CA LEU A 30 -3.89 -4.23 3.61
C LEU A 30 -3.61 -5.58 2.97
N GLY A 31 -3.90 -6.66 3.68
CA GLY A 31 -3.65 -8.01 3.14
C GLY A 31 -4.14 -9.13 4.03
N ASP A 32 -3.64 -10.31 3.70
CA ASP A 32 -3.85 -11.55 4.45
C ASP A 32 -2.61 -11.92 5.30
N SER A 33 -2.38 -13.21 5.57
CA SER A 33 -1.22 -13.70 6.32
C SER A 33 0.12 -13.36 5.68
N ILE A 34 0.21 -13.28 4.34
CA ILE A 34 1.45 -12.92 3.64
C ILE A 34 1.86 -11.49 4.01
N THR A 35 0.89 -10.60 4.24
CA THR A 35 1.14 -9.24 4.70
C THR A 35 1.37 -9.15 6.19
N GLY A 36 0.62 -9.88 7.02
CA GLY A 36 0.57 -9.68 8.47
C GLY A 36 1.33 -10.67 9.34
N SER A 37 1.72 -11.89 8.88
CA SER A 37 2.17 -12.97 9.77
C SER A 37 3.42 -13.71 9.31
N PRO A 38 4.64 -13.26 9.58
CA PRO A 38 5.02 -11.98 10.17
C PRO A 38 5.08 -10.82 9.16
N GLY A 39 5.04 -11.11 7.85
CA GLY A 39 5.09 -10.12 6.78
C GLY A 39 6.42 -9.33 6.73
N CYS A 40 7.55 -10.00 6.97
CA CYS A 40 8.86 -9.35 7.10
C CYS A 40 9.36 -8.70 5.82
N TRP A 41 8.74 -8.96 4.68
CA TRP A 41 8.97 -8.19 3.46
C TRP A 41 8.65 -6.69 3.64
N ARG A 42 7.68 -6.34 4.52
CA ARG A 42 7.36 -4.95 4.85
C ARG A 42 8.51 -4.26 5.59
N ALA A 43 9.16 -4.96 6.51
CA ALA A 43 10.33 -4.44 7.21
C ALA A 43 11.51 -4.18 6.26
N LEU A 44 11.77 -5.10 5.32
CA LEU A 44 12.78 -4.92 4.28
C LEU A 44 12.42 -3.77 3.33
N LEU A 45 11.16 -3.65 2.96
CA LEU A 45 10.65 -2.54 2.13
C LEU A 45 10.82 -1.20 2.82
N TYR A 46 10.46 -1.11 4.10
CA TYR A 46 10.66 0.10 4.91
C TYR A 46 12.13 0.54 4.90
N GLN A 47 13.06 -0.39 5.18
CA GLN A 47 14.49 -0.09 5.13
C GLN A 47 14.94 0.41 3.75
N LYS A 48 14.44 -0.19 2.67
CA LYS A 48 14.77 0.25 1.30
C LYS A 48 14.26 1.67 1.03
N LEU A 49 13.06 2.02 1.49
CA LEU A 49 12.50 3.37 1.37
C LEU A 49 13.37 4.38 2.12
N VAL A 50 13.72 4.11 3.38
CA VAL A 50 14.59 4.97 4.19
C VAL A 50 15.97 5.13 3.56
N GLN A 51 16.58 4.06 3.08
CA GLN A 51 17.88 4.09 2.39
C GLN A 51 17.82 4.90 1.07
N ALA A 52 16.68 4.94 0.42
CA ALA A 52 16.43 5.78 -0.76
C ALA A 52 16.08 7.24 -0.43
N GLY A 53 16.11 7.63 0.86
CA GLY A 53 15.79 8.98 1.32
C GLY A 53 14.31 9.27 1.47
N VAL A 54 13.44 8.26 1.42
CA VAL A 54 11.99 8.39 1.67
C VAL A 54 11.75 8.18 3.17
N THR A 55 11.74 9.28 3.93
CA THR A 55 11.70 9.26 5.41
C THR A 55 10.44 9.87 6.00
N ASP A 56 9.74 10.74 5.26
CA ASP A 56 8.48 11.36 5.71
C ASP A 56 7.29 10.42 5.42
N ILE A 57 7.32 9.24 6.03
CA ILE A 57 6.33 8.17 5.88
C ILE A 57 5.92 7.64 7.26
N ASP A 58 4.68 7.17 7.35
CA ASP A 58 4.05 6.65 8.56
C ASP A 58 3.24 5.40 8.15
N PHE A 59 3.71 4.20 8.52
CA PHE A 59 2.92 2.99 8.30
C PHE A 59 1.83 2.91 9.34
N VAL A 60 0.59 2.79 8.89
CA VAL A 60 -0.61 2.82 9.73
C VAL A 60 -1.46 1.58 9.54
N GLY A 61 -2.19 1.19 10.58
CA GLY A 61 -3.09 0.04 10.56
C GLY A 61 -3.70 -0.24 11.92
N THR A 62 -4.53 -1.26 11.98
CA THR A 62 -5.17 -1.71 13.23
C THR A 62 -4.35 -2.78 13.95
N LEU A 63 -3.34 -3.35 13.28
CA LEU A 63 -2.47 -4.39 13.81
C LEU A 63 -1.05 -3.83 13.97
N PRO A 64 -0.35 -4.21 15.07
CA PRO A 64 1.03 -3.81 15.28
C PRO A 64 1.99 -4.50 14.30
N GLY A 65 3.18 -3.93 14.13
CA GLY A 65 4.29 -4.62 13.49
C GLY A 65 4.71 -5.86 14.26
N GLN A 66 5.23 -6.86 13.55
CA GLN A 66 5.76 -8.07 14.15
C GLN A 66 7.29 -8.08 14.13
N GLY A 67 7.91 -8.80 15.06
CA GLY A 67 9.37 -8.88 15.16
C GLY A 67 9.99 -9.57 13.95
N CYS A 68 10.76 -8.79 13.16
CA CYS A 68 11.49 -9.24 11.97
C CYS A 68 13.01 -9.14 12.16
N GLY A 69 13.47 -8.96 13.40
CA GLY A 69 14.89 -8.81 13.70
C GLY A 69 15.49 -7.47 13.26
N ILE A 70 14.69 -6.54 12.77
CA ILE A 70 15.08 -5.18 12.36
C ILE A 70 14.04 -4.19 12.83
N GLU A 71 14.48 -2.99 13.18
CA GLU A 71 13.60 -1.89 13.53
C GLU A 71 12.91 -1.35 12.29
N TYR A 72 11.61 -1.20 12.33
CA TYR A 72 10.80 -0.62 11.27
C TYR A 72 9.46 -0.14 11.81
N ASP A 73 8.86 0.80 11.13
CA ASP A 73 7.47 1.18 11.33
C ASP A 73 6.58 0.12 10.70
N GLY A 74 5.83 -0.62 11.51
CA GLY A 74 5.28 -1.91 11.11
C GLY A 74 3.78 -2.06 11.25
N GLU A 75 3.03 -1.01 11.58
CA GLU A 75 1.58 -1.07 11.64
C GLU A 75 0.98 -1.49 10.29
N ASN A 76 -0.14 -2.23 10.32
CA ASN A 76 -0.71 -2.83 9.11
C ASN A 76 -2.14 -3.32 9.33
N ASP A 77 -2.80 -3.75 8.26
CA ASP A 77 -4.06 -4.50 8.25
C ASP A 77 -3.88 -5.82 7.47
N GLY A 78 -2.85 -6.59 7.83
CA GLY A 78 -2.60 -7.94 7.31
C GLY A 78 -3.29 -8.99 8.18
N HIS A 79 -4.52 -9.36 7.83
CA HIS A 79 -5.35 -10.28 8.62
C HIS A 79 -5.22 -11.71 8.11
N GLY A 80 -4.54 -12.58 8.87
CA GLY A 80 -4.27 -13.96 8.49
C GLY A 80 -5.55 -14.76 8.19
N GLY A 81 -5.60 -15.42 7.02
CA GLY A 81 -6.74 -16.23 6.60
C GLY A 81 -7.91 -15.45 6.00
N PHE A 82 -7.86 -14.12 5.97
CA PHE A 82 -8.97 -13.31 5.47
C PHE A 82 -9.05 -13.38 3.94
N LEU A 83 -10.29 -13.39 3.46
CA LEU A 83 -10.64 -13.31 2.05
C LEU A 83 -10.98 -11.85 1.71
N ALA A 84 -10.65 -11.39 0.51
CA ALA A 84 -11.13 -10.10 0.03
C ALA A 84 -12.67 -10.04 -0.01
N THR A 85 -13.29 -11.14 -0.46
CA THR A 85 -14.75 -11.30 -0.45
C THR A 85 -15.33 -11.32 0.97
N GLY A 86 -14.62 -11.88 1.95
CA GLY A 86 -15.03 -11.89 3.36
C GLY A 86 -14.98 -10.50 3.98
N ILE A 87 -13.91 -9.74 3.76
CA ILE A 87 -13.76 -8.36 4.25
C ILE A 87 -14.93 -7.49 3.76
N VAL A 88 -15.33 -7.66 2.49
CA VAL A 88 -16.48 -6.96 1.91
C VAL A 88 -17.79 -7.42 2.55
N ALA A 89 -18.02 -8.74 2.66
CA ALA A 89 -19.25 -9.30 3.20
C ALA A 89 -19.51 -8.84 4.65
N ASP A 90 -18.44 -8.76 5.44
CA ASP A 90 -18.50 -8.34 6.85
C ASP A 90 -18.36 -6.82 7.02
N ASN A 91 -18.19 -6.06 5.93
CA ASN A 91 -18.01 -4.60 5.91
C ASN A 91 -16.91 -4.11 6.88
N GLN A 92 -15.75 -4.79 6.89
CA GLN A 92 -14.69 -4.56 7.89
C GLN A 92 -13.79 -3.36 7.55
N LEU A 93 -13.45 -3.18 6.25
CA LEU A 93 -12.49 -2.16 5.81
C LEU A 93 -12.84 -0.73 6.23
N PRO A 94 -14.11 -0.25 6.20
CA PRO A 94 -14.43 1.12 6.64
C PRO A 94 -14.02 1.41 8.08
N GLY A 95 -14.15 0.42 8.97
CA GLY A 95 -13.72 0.55 10.37
C GLY A 95 -12.20 0.69 10.52
N TRP A 96 -11.43 -0.06 9.75
CA TRP A 96 -9.97 0.02 9.75
C TRP A 96 -9.48 1.35 9.16
N LEU A 97 -10.07 1.80 8.05
CA LEU A 97 -9.75 3.08 7.42
C LEU A 97 -10.09 4.28 8.31
N ALA A 98 -11.14 4.19 9.12
CA ALA A 98 -11.49 5.25 10.07
C ALA A 98 -10.43 5.45 11.16
N ILE A 99 -9.71 4.37 11.52
CA ILE A 99 -8.62 4.40 12.50
C ILE A 99 -7.31 4.86 11.84
N SER A 100 -6.92 4.23 10.73
CA SER A 100 -5.61 4.42 10.10
C SER A 100 -5.50 5.66 9.20
N GLN A 101 -6.60 6.06 8.54
CA GLN A 101 -6.69 7.25 7.65
C GLN A 101 -5.52 7.36 6.66
N PRO A 102 -5.25 6.33 5.83
CA PRO A 102 -4.09 6.32 4.95
C PRO A 102 -4.21 7.27 3.76
N ASP A 103 -3.05 7.69 3.25
CA ASP A 103 -2.89 8.38 1.95
C ASP A 103 -2.68 7.39 0.82
N VAL A 104 -2.02 6.28 1.15
CA VAL A 104 -1.67 5.20 0.22
C VAL A 104 -2.10 3.87 0.83
N VAL A 105 -2.78 3.01 0.07
CA VAL A 105 -3.05 1.62 0.46
C VAL A 105 -2.29 0.68 -0.45
N MET A 106 -1.52 -0.22 0.16
CA MET A 106 -0.89 -1.37 -0.48
C MET A 106 -1.82 -2.57 -0.28
N MET A 107 -2.46 -3.07 -1.34
CA MET A 107 -3.40 -4.18 -1.24
C MET A 107 -2.84 -5.47 -1.82
N GLN A 108 -2.56 -6.46 -0.97
CA GLN A 108 -2.17 -7.82 -1.35
C GLN A 108 -3.16 -8.81 -0.73
N LEU A 109 -4.25 -9.06 -1.44
CA LEU A 109 -5.37 -9.92 -1.03
C LEU A 109 -5.72 -10.92 -2.13
N ALA A 110 -6.56 -11.88 -1.79
CA ALA A 110 -7.15 -12.92 -2.62
C ALA A 110 -6.38 -14.24 -2.67
N THR A 111 -5.29 -14.42 -1.93
CA THR A 111 -4.67 -15.75 -1.77
C THR A 111 -5.69 -16.76 -1.23
N ASN A 112 -6.42 -16.37 -0.18
CA ASN A 112 -7.43 -17.23 0.45
C ASN A 112 -8.70 -17.39 -0.40
N ASP A 113 -9.08 -16.36 -1.17
CA ASP A 113 -10.20 -16.45 -2.12
C ASP A 113 -9.91 -17.50 -3.21
N VAL A 114 -8.71 -17.43 -3.82
CA VAL A 114 -8.28 -18.42 -4.81
C VAL A 114 -8.19 -19.82 -4.19
N TRP A 115 -7.64 -19.94 -2.98
CA TRP A 115 -7.58 -21.22 -2.27
C TRP A 115 -8.98 -21.79 -2.00
N SER A 116 -9.93 -20.94 -1.71
CA SER A 116 -11.36 -21.28 -1.53
C SER A 116 -12.10 -21.47 -2.85
N ASN A 117 -11.38 -21.47 -4.00
CA ASN A 117 -11.93 -21.64 -5.33
C ASN A 117 -13.02 -20.61 -5.68
N ILE A 118 -12.91 -19.38 -5.20
CA ILE A 118 -13.80 -18.28 -5.55
C ILE A 118 -13.47 -17.83 -6.98
N ALA A 119 -14.51 -17.59 -7.77
CA ALA A 119 -14.36 -17.17 -9.17
C ALA A 119 -13.64 -15.80 -9.27
N THR A 120 -12.74 -15.65 -10.25
CA THR A 120 -12.00 -14.42 -10.53
C THR A 120 -12.90 -13.19 -10.61
N ALA A 121 -14.06 -13.29 -11.26
CA ALA A 121 -15.00 -12.18 -11.36
C ALA A 121 -15.50 -11.72 -9.98
N THR A 122 -15.86 -12.66 -9.11
CA THR A 122 -16.30 -12.36 -7.73
C THR A 122 -15.20 -11.69 -6.89
N ILE A 123 -13.94 -12.13 -7.08
CA ILE A 123 -12.79 -11.50 -6.42
C ILE A 123 -12.61 -10.05 -6.91
N LEU A 124 -12.70 -9.80 -8.21
CA LEU A 124 -12.58 -8.45 -8.77
C LEU A 124 -13.76 -7.53 -8.41
N ASP A 125 -14.95 -8.08 -8.23
CA ASP A 125 -16.09 -7.35 -7.68
C ASP A 125 -15.83 -6.93 -6.22
N ALA A 126 -15.26 -7.84 -5.42
CA ALA A 126 -14.82 -7.50 -4.06
C ALA A 126 -13.71 -6.43 -4.07
N PHE A 127 -12.70 -6.55 -4.92
CA PHE A 127 -11.67 -5.50 -5.08
C PHE A 127 -12.29 -4.15 -5.46
N SER A 128 -13.29 -4.15 -6.33
CA SER A 128 -14.01 -2.92 -6.73
C SER A 128 -14.71 -2.27 -5.54
N THR A 129 -15.35 -3.07 -4.70
CA THR A 129 -16.02 -2.61 -3.47
C THR A 129 -15.02 -2.07 -2.46
N LEU A 130 -13.88 -2.77 -2.23
CA LEU A 130 -12.82 -2.28 -1.34
C LEU A 130 -12.25 -0.94 -1.83
N VAL A 131 -12.02 -0.77 -3.14
CA VAL A 131 -11.57 0.49 -3.73
C VAL A 131 -12.60 1.61 -3.51
N ASP A 132 -13.89 1.33 -3.65
CA ASP A 132 -14.94 2.32 -3.39
C ASP A 132 -14.95 2.73 -1.91
N GLN A 133 -14.83 1.79 -0.98
CA GLN A 133 -14.71 2.08 0.47
C GLN A 133 -13.45 2.90 0.79
N MET A 134 -12.31 2.64 0.12
CA MET A 134 -11.11 3.45 0.25
C MET A 134 -11.36 4.89 -0.20
N ARG A 135 -12.02 5.09 -1.35
CA ARG A 135 -12.35 6.41 -1.90
C ARG A 135 -13.41 7.15 -1.08
N ASP A 136 -14.34 6.43 -0.48
CA ASP A 136 -15.32 7.01 0.45
C ASP A 136 -14.62 7.55 1.71
N SER A 137 -13.57 6.86 2.19
CA SER A 137 -12.74 7.33 3.30
C SER A 137 -11.86 8.53 2.89
N LYS A 138 -11.22 8.45 1.73
CA LYS A 138 -10.37 9.51 1.17
C LYS A 138 -10.39 9.49 -0.35
N SER A 139 -11.08 10.44 -0.96
CA SER A 139 -11.30 10.49 -2.42
C SER A 139 -10.00 10.62 -3.26
N THR A 140 -8.89 11.01 -2.63
CA THR A 140 -7.57 11.15 -3.27
C THR A 140 -6.61 10.01 -2.92
N MET A 141 -7.09 8.95 -2.28
CA MET A 141 -6.25 7.83 -1.86
C MET A 141 -5.55 7.18 -3.05
N HIS A 142 -4.24 7.01 -2.97
CA HIS A 142 -3.47 6.23 -3.93
C HIS A 142 -3.57 4.75 -3.58
N ILE A 143 -3.83 3.90 -4.56
CA ILE A 143 -4.04 2.47 -4.34
C ILE A 143 -2.99 1.70 -5.15
N VAL A 144 -2.26 0.81 -4.49
CA VAL A 144 -1.26 -0.05 -5.11
C VAL A 144 -1.68 -1.49 -4.89
N VAL A 145 -2.00 -2.22 -5.97
CA VAL A 145 -2.59 -3.56 -5.91
C VAL A 145 -1.62 -4.59 -6.45
N ALA A 146 -1.42 -5.67 -5.71
CA ALA A 146 -0.56 -6.76 -6.13
C ALA A 146 -1.26 -7.74 -7.09
N GLN A 147 -0.57 -8.16 -8.16
CA GLN A 147 -0.71 -9.51 -8.67
C GLN A 147 -0.13 -10.44 -7.60
N ILE A 148 -0.92 -11.38 -7.10
CA ILE A 148 -0.55 -12.20 -5.95
C ILE A 148 0.53 -13.21 -6.30
N THR A 149 1.34 -13.58 -5.29
CA THR A 149 2.36 -14.63 -5.41
C THR A 149 1.77 -15.96 -5.85
N PRO A 150 2.53 -16.82 -6.55
CA PRO A 150 2.10 -18.20 -6.77
C PRO A 150 1.98 -18.93 -5.42
N MET A 151 1.14 -19.96 -5.37
CA MET A 151 1.06 -20.85 -4.21
C MET A 151 0.98 -22.31 -4.64
N ASN A 152 1.65 -23.16 -3.83
CA ASN A 152 1.60 -24.61 -3.92
C ASN A 152 1.60 -25.17 -2.49
N PRO A 153 0.48 -25.02 -1.77
CA PRO A 153 0.44 -25.32 -0.33
C PRO A 153 0.70 -26.79 -0.02
N THR A 154 1.37 -27.04 1.10
CA THR A 154 1.51 -28.38 1.66
C THR A 154 0.12 -28.96 1.91
N GLY A 155 -0.17 -30.13 1.34
CA GLY A 155 -1.52 -30.71 1.32
C GLY A 155 -2.25 -30.53 0.00
N GLY A 156 -1.70 -29.71 -0.90
CA GLY A 156 -2.16 -29.54 -2.27
C GLY A 156 -3.32 -28.56 -2.44
N CYS A 157 -3.39 -27.99 -3.63
CA CYS A 157 -4.53 -27.23 -4.13
C CYS A 157 -4.60 -27.39 -5.65
N ALA A 158 -5.45 -28.23 -6.12
CA ALA A 158 -5.52 -28.58 -7.55
C ALA A 158 -5.90 -27.39 -8.46
N THR A 159 -6.60 -26.40 -7.93
CA THR A 159 -7.11 -25.24 -8.68
C THR A 159 -6.30 -23.97 -8.50
N CYS A 160 -5.41 -23.91 -7.49
CA CYS A 160 -4.72 -22.67 -7.11
C CYS A 160 -3.87 -22.09 -8.23
N ALA A 161 -3.05 -22.88 -8.91
CA ALA A 161 -2.19 -22.38 -9.98
C ALA A 161 -2.99 -21.74 -11.11
N ALA A 162 -4.08 -22.39 -11.53
CA ALA A 162 -4.97 -21.87 -12.56
C ALA A 162 -5.73 -20.63 -12.09
N GLY A 163 -6.22 -20.64 -10.85
CA GLY A 163 -6.93 -19.50 -10.25
C GLY A 163 -6.05 -18.26 -10.11
N ILE A 164 -4.80 -18.42 -9.62
CA ILE A 164 -3.84 -17.33 -9.54
C ILE A 164 -3.50 -16.76 -10.91
N THR A 165 -3.23 -17.64 -11.89
CA THR A 165 -2.95 -17.21 -13.26
C THR A 165 -4.10 -16.40 -13.84
N ALA A 166 -5.34 -16.89 -13.68
CA ALA A 166 -6.53 -16.18 -14.15
C ALA A 166 -6.73 -14.82 -13.45
N LEU A 167 -6.60 -14.79 -12.13
CA LEU A 167 -6.73 -13.55 -11.37
C LEU A 167 -5.66 -12.53 -11.75
N ASN A 168 -4.39 -12.94 -11.74
CA ASN A 168 -3.27 -12.04 -12.06
C ASN A 168 -3.33 -11.50 -13.50
N ALA A 169 -3.83 -12.31 -14.46
CA ALA A 169 -4.06 -11.85 -15.82
C ALA A 169 -5.17 -10.78 -15.90
N ALA A 170 -6.17 -10.84 -15.02
CA ALA A 170 -7.31 -9.94 -15.05
C ALA A 170 -7.06 -8.62 -14.26
N ILE A 171 -6.22 -8.63 -13.22
CA ILE A 171 -5.94 -7.47 -12.37
C ILE A 171 -5.51 -6.22 -13.18
N PRO A 172 -4.59 -6.25 -14.17
CA PRO A 172 -4.18 -5.04 -14.87
C PRO A 172 -5.31 -4.34 -15.62
N ALA A 173 -6.16 -5.09 -16.31
CA ALA A 173 -7.30 -4.52 -17.04
C ALA A 173 -8.36 -3.96 -16.09
N TRP A 174 -8.63 -4.67 -14.98
CA TRP A 174 -9.51 -4.18 -13.91
C TRP A 174 -8.97 -2.90 -13.28
N ALA A 175 -7.70 -2.87 -12.91
CA ALA A 175 -7.06 -1.68 -12.31
C ALA A 175 -7.12 -0.47 -13.24
N ALA A 176 -6.84 -0.65 -14.53
CA ALA A 176 -6.93 0.41 -15.53
C ALA A 176 -8.36 0.96 -15.67
N ALA A 177 -9.37 0.08 -15.67
CA ALA A 177 -10.78 0.48 -15.76
C ALA A 177 -11.28 1.19 -14.50
N LYS A 178 -10.79 0.81 -13.31
CA LYS A 178 -11.19 1.37 -12.02
C LYS A 178 -10.36 2.58 -11.60
N SER A 179 -9.17 2.80 -12.20
CA SER A 179 -8.28 3.92 -11.89
C SER A 179 -8.89 5.26 -12.29
N THR A 180 -8.63 6.30 -11.48
CA THR A 180 -9.00 7.68 -11.79
C THR A 180 -7.79 8.60 -11.63
N THR A 181 -7.82 9.78 -12.21
CA THR A 181 -6.75 10.78 -12.03
C THR A 181 -6.61 11.21 -10.57
N GLN A 182 -7.73 11.30 -9.85
CA GLN A 182 -7.76 11.74 -8.46
C GLN A 182 -7.32 10.64 -7.49
N SER A 183 -7.63 9.38 -7.80
CA SER A 183 -7.30 8.21 -7.00
C SER A 183 -6.80 7.10 -7.92
N PRO A 184 -5.51 7.17 -8.31
CA PRO A 184 -4.93 6.23 -9.25
C PRO A 184 -4.74 4.85 -8.61
N ILE A 185 -4.83 3.82 -9.46
CA ILE A 185 -4.52 2.43 -9.08
C ILE A 185 -3.27 2.01 -9.85
N THR A 186 -2.24 1.60 -9.13
CA THR A 186 -1.00 1.04 -9.68
C THR A 186 -0.95 -0.45 -9.41
N VAL A 187 -0.52 -1.25 -10.38
CA VAL A 187 -0.35 -2.71 -10.23
C VAL A 187 1.10 -3.05 -9.94
N VAL A 188 1.32 -3.95 -8.96
CA VAL A 188 2.63 -4.51 -8.63
C VAL A 188 2.67 -5.97 -9.05
N ASP A 189 3.70 -6.37 -9.78
CA ASP A 189 3.95 -7.77 -10.11
C ASP A 189 4.72 -8.45 -8.96
N CYS A 190 3.98 -9.16 -8.10
CA CYS A 190 4.55 -10.03 -7.06
C CYS A 190 4.63 -11.50 -7.51
N TYR A 191 4.29 -11.79 -8.77
CA TYR A 191 4.20 -13.14 -9.32
C TYR A 191 5.44 -13.55 -10.11
N THR A 192 5.88 -12.68 -11.03
CA THR A 192 6.98 -13.02 -11.94
C THR A 192 8.30 -13.21 -11.19
N GLY A 193 8.95 -14.35 -11.42
CA GLY A 193 10.20 -14.70 -10.76
C GLY A 193 10.07 -15.17 -9.32
N TYR A 194 8.84 -15.32 -8.81
CA TYR A 194 8.58 -15.92 -7.51
C TYR A 194 8.38 -17.44 -7.67
N ASP A 195 9.09 -18.24 -6.87
CA ASP A 195 9.05 -19.71 -6.92
C ASP A 195 8.72 -20.26 -5.53
N THR A 196 7.58 -20.94 -5.43
CA THR A 196 7.11 -21.51 -4.16
C THR A 196 8.07 -22.49 -3.50
N ALA A 197 8.91 -23.19 -4.29
CA ALA A 197 9.86 -24.16 -3.77
C ALA A 197 11.07 -23.52 -3.08
N THR A 198 11.46 -22.32 -3.51
CA THR A 198 12.65 -21.61 -3.01
C THR A 198 12.34 -20.38 -2.18
N ASP A 199 11.15 -19.82 -2.34
CA ASP A 199 10.76 -18.51 -1.78
C ASP A 199 9.72 -18.61 -0.66
N THR A 200 9.23 -19.83 -0.35
CA THR A 200 8.29 -20.07 0.74
C THR A 200 8.76 -21.17 1.68
N TYR A 201 8.23 -21.20 2.89
CA TYR A 201 8.52 -22.29 3.82
C TYR A 201 7.44 -23.39 3.81
N ASP A 202 6.26 -23.12 3.24
CA ASP A 202 5.12 -24.06 3.22
C ASP A 202 4.38 -24.11 1.88
N GLY A 203 4.95 -23.48 0.85
CA GLY A 203 4.34 -23.35 -0.48
C GLY A 203 3.41 -22.15 -0.63
N VAL A 204 3.26 -21.30 0.40
CA VAL A 204 2.40 -20.09 0.41
C VAL A 204 3.10 -18.90 1.04
N HIS A 205 3.57 -19.05 2.28
CA HIS A 205 4.12 -17.95 3.06
C HIS A 205 5.59 -17.72 2.76
N PRO A 206 6.01 -16.48 2.56
CA PRO A 206 7.39 -16.14 2.22
C PRO A 206 8.40 -16.58 3.27
N ASN A 207 9.48 -17.23 2.84
CA ASN A 207 10.72 -17.34 3.60
C ASN A 207 11.59 -16.09 3.36
N ASP A 208 12.84 -16.10 3.83
CA ASP A 208 13.73 -14.93 3.69
C ASP A 208 13.94 -14.52 2.21
N ASN A 209 14.06 -15.49 1.29
CA ASN A 209 14.19 -15.19 -0.14
C ASN A 209 12.91 -14.55 -0.69
N GLY A 210 11.74 -15.10 -0.34
CA GLY A 210 10.43 -14.56 -0.74
C GLY A 210 10.20 -13.16 -0.19
N ASN A 211 10.59 -12.90 1.06
CA ASN A 211 10.52 -11.57 1.66
C ASN A 211 11.36 -10.54 0.88
N VAL A 212 12.58 -10.90 0.47
CA VAL A 212 13.43 -10.03 -0.35
C VAL A 212 12.79 -9.74 -1.71
N LYS A 213 12.22 -10.76 -2.38
CA LYS A 213 11.55 -10.60 -3.67
C LYS A 213 10.33 -9.69 -3.56
N LEU A 214 9.48 -9.89 -2.57
CA LEU A 214 8.31 -9.02 -2.31
C LEU A 214 8.74 -7.59 -2.04
N ALA A 215 9.70 -7.36 -1.14
CA ALA A 215 10.20 -6.02 -0.86
C ALA A 215 10.74 -5.31 -2.12
N ASN A 216 11.39 -6.06 -3.02
CA ASN A 216 11.88 -5.53 -4.28
C ASN A 216 10.74 -5.19 -5.26
N ALA A 217 9.72 -6.04 -5.36
CA ALA A 217 8.57 -5.81 -6.23
C ALA A 217 7.78 -4.55 -5.81
N TRP A 218 7.53 -4.40 -4.52
CA TRP A 218 6.78 -3.28 -3.97
C TRP A 218 7.52 -1.93 -4.00
N PHE A 219 8.85 -1.92 -3.97
CA PHE A 219 9.64 -0.71 -3.73
C PHE A 219 9.35 0.41 -4.74
N GLY A 220 9.53 0.17 -6.04
CA GLY A 220 9.35 1.21 -7.06
C GLY A 220 7.92 1.76 -7.14
N PRO A 221 6.90 0.88 -7.27
CA PRO A 221 5.50 1.31 -7.31
C PRO A 221 5.06 2.08 -6.05
N LEU A 222 5.47 1.63 -4.86
CA LEU A 222 5.14 2.32 -3.62
C LEU A 222 5.83 3.68 -3.52
N GLN A 223 7.13 3.75 -3.85
CA GLN A 223 7.87 5.02 -3.86
C GLN A 223 7.21 6.05 -4.79
N ALA A 224 6.73 5.64 -5.95
CA ALA A 224 6.01 6.51 -6.87
C ALA A 224 4.67 6.99 -6.29
N ALA A 225 3.91 6.09 -5.64
CA ALA A 225 2.65 6.45 -4.99
C ALA A 225 2.84 7.43 -3.83
N ILE A 226 3.87 7.22 -2.99
CA ILE A 226 4.25 8.14 -1.90
C ILE A 226 4.57 9.53 -2.45
N SER A 227 5.42 9.60 -3.49
CA SER A 227 5.80 10.88 -4.12
C SER A 227 4.59 11.62 -4.68
N ALA A 228 3.66 10.92 -5.30
CA ALA A 228 2.44 11.52 -5.84
C ALA A 228 1.49 12.01 -4.73
N ALA A 229 1.32 11.23 -3.65
CA ALA A 229 0.50 11.61 -2.50
C ALA A 229 1.05 12.86 -1.79
N SER A 230 2.38 12.94 -1.60
CA SER A 230 3.06 14.12 -1.02
C SER A 230 2.84 15.39 -1.84
N SER A 231 2.85 15.26 -3.18
CA SER A 231 2.69 16.40 -4.09
C SER A 231 1.25 16.94 -4.10
N GLY A 232 0.26 16.07 -3.94
CA GLY A 232 -1.17 16.43 -3.87
C GLY A 232 -1.52 17.23 -2.60
N SER A 233 -0.83 16.98 -1.49
CA SER A 233 -1.05 17.69 -0.21
C SER A 233 -0.62 19.16 -0.26
N ASN A 234 0.29 19.56 -1.16
CA ASN A 234 0.80 20.91 -1.28
C ASN A 234 -0.07 21.86 -2.13
N THR A 235 -1.14 21.36 -2.77
CA THR A 235 -1.94 22.17 -3.72
C THR A 235 -3.18 22.80 -3.08
N THR A 236 -3.45 22.59 -1.80
CA THR A 236 -4.70 23.04 -1.15
C THR A 236 -4.54 24.34 -0.33
N ILE A 237 -3.45 25.11 -0.51
CA ILE A 237 -3.28 26.43 0.12
C ILE A 237 -3.05 27.47 -0.99
N ALA A 238 -4.12 27.91 -1.62
CA ALA A 238 -4.16 29.13 -2.41
C ALA A 238 -5.54 29.81 -2.23
#